data_de8c374b08601fc491f3c2c4bab0d113
#
_entry.id   de8c374b08601fc491f3c2c4bab0d113
#
_cell.length_a   1.000
_cell.length_b   1.000
_cell.length_c   1.000
_cell.angle_alpha   90.00
_cell.angle_beta   90.00
_cell.angle_gamma   90.00
#
_symmetry.space_group_name_H-M   'P 1'
#
loop_
_entity.id
_entity.type
_entity.pdbx_description
1 polymer ?
#
loop_
_entity_poly.entity_id
_entity_poly.type
_entity_poly.pdbx_seq_one_letter_code
_entity_poly.pdbx_strand_id
1 'polypeptide(L)'
;ELEVEELPGVNQNVVIPTSCATAVGTKWLAKKNSKTVGILGSRGQARGQLAAVKAAMPDIEEAFVFSPNEDNRKRYAGSMAQILGMKVTAVDTAREAVEGMDIVLTATNSNVPTFDGAWLSPGAHICSLVSSNKGLHEAGFISEARREIDNTTLQRADVVVCNSIEQDKLDRTAIVWGAAEEGIISWDKVFDLAQVMRGDAGRTDDNQITFFKQNAFWGVGDQVIGRLLYEKARAQGIGIELDVDPFESTT
;
A
#
# COMPACT_ATOMS: atom_id res chain seq x y z
N GLU A 1 15.84 9.99 -8.12
CA GLU A 1 14.87 9.38 -9.05
C GLU A 1 15.28 7.92 -9.22
N LEU A 2 14.45 6.99 -8.76
CA LEU A 2 14.62 5.57 -9.07
C LEU A 2 14.25 5.38 -10.55
N GLU A 3 15.20 4.94 -11.37
CA GLU A 3 14.89 4.58 -12.73
C GLU A 3 13.99 3.35 -12.75
N VAL A 4 12.94 3.40 -13.53
CA VAL A 4 11.89 2.37 -13.60
C VAL A 4 12.44 1.01 -14.06
N GLU A 5 13.57 1.00 -14.78
CA GLU A 5 14.29 -0.20 -15.24
C GLU A 5 14.93 -1.00 -14.09
N GLU A 6 15.10 -0.41 -12.91
CA GLU A 6 15.76 -1.03 -11.76
C GLU A 6 14.87 -1.98 -10.95
N LEU A 7 13.59 -2.13 -11.31
CA LEU A 7 12.66 -3.05 -10.66
C LEU A 7 12.28 -4.24 -11.57
N PRO A 8 13.18 -5.17 -11.86
CA PRO A 8 12.90 -6.28 -12.76
C PRO A 8 11.78 -7.18 -12.21
N GLY A 9 10.88 -7.59 -13.09
CA GLY A 9 9.75 -8.48 -12.75
C GLY A 9 8.55 -7.76 -12.11
N VAL A 10 8.52 -6.43 -12.13
CA VAL A 10 7.39 -5.62 -11.68
C VAL A 10 6.51 -5.26 -12.89
N ASN A 11 5.20 -5.53 -12.80
CA ASN A 11 4.25 -4.96 -13.75
C ASN A 11 4.07 -3.48 -13.43
N GLN A 12 4.83 -2.64 -14.10
CA GLN A 12 5.00 -1.23 -13.77
C GLN A 12 3.71 -0.44 -13.90
N ASN A 13 2.84 -0.80 -14.83
CA ASN A 13 1.58 -0.10 -15.06
C ASN A 13 0.59 -0.18 -13.87
N VAL A 14 0.69 -1.24 -13.06
CA VAL A 14 -0.17 -1.43 -11.87
C VAL A 14 0.59 -1.09 -10.59
N VAL A 15 1.87 -1.41 -10.52
CA VAL A 15 2.67 -1.28 -9.30
C VAL A 15 3.01 0.17 -9.00
N ILE A 16 3.35 0.98 -10.00
CA ILE A 16 3.75 2.37 -9.79
C ILE A 16 2.62 3.21 -9.19
N PRO A 17 1.41 3.29 -9.79
CA PRO A 17 0.31 4.06 -9.20
C PRO A 17 -0.03 3.63 -7.78
N THR A 18 -0.12 2.31 -7.57
CA THR A 18 -0.41 1.72 -6.26
C THR A 18 0.65 2.09 -5.23
N SER A 19 1.92 2.01 -5.59
CA SER A 19 3.03 2.32 -4.69
C SER A 19 3.13 3.82 -4.38
N CYS A 20 2.84 4.69 -5.33
CA CYS A 20 2.77 6.13 -5.11
C CYS A 20 1.68 6.50 -4.10
N ALA A 21 0.50 5.85 -4.18
CA ALA A 21 -0.57 6.07 -3.22
C ALA A 21 -0.14 5.71 -1.79
N THR A 22 0.51 4.54 -1.63
CA THR A 22 1.08 4.14 -0.33
C THR A 22 2.09 5.15 0.17
N ALA A 23 3.01 5.59 -0.69
CA ALA A 23 4.03 6.56 -0.31
C ALA A 23 3.42 7.89 0.16
N VAL A 24 2.40 8.39 -0.54
CA VAL A 24 1.67 9.60 -0.14
C VAL A 24 0.99 9.40 1.21
N GLY A 25 0.19 8.35 1.37
CA GLY A 25 -0.48 8.07 2.64
C GLY A 25 0.50 7.91 3.80
N THR A 26 1.56 7.12 3.61
CA THR A 26 2.60 6.90 4.62
C THR A 26 3.32 8.20 5.01
N LYS A 27 3.67 9.04 4.05
CA LYS A 27 4.33 10.34 4.30
C LYS A 27 3.52 11.24 5.23
N TRP A 28 2.20 11.18 5.15
CA TRP A 28 1.30 12.02 5.95
C TRP A 28 0.88 11.37 7.28
N LEU A 29 0.86 10.04 7.35
CA LEU A 29 0.32 9.30 8.48
C LEU A 29 1.38 8.65 9.39
N ALA A 30 2.55 8.30 8.87
CA ALA A 30 3.64 7.79 9.69
C ALA A 30 4.28 8.90 10.54
N LYS A 31 4.97 8.50 11.61
CA LYS A 31 5.81 9.42 12.39
C LYS A 31 6.91 9.99 11.50
N LYS A 32 7.23 11.27 11.66
CA LYS A 32 8.27 11.94 10.86
C LYS A 32 9.66 11.35 11.07
N ASN A 33 9.92 10.79 12.23
CA ASN A 33 11.19 10.15 12.61
C ASN A 33 11.16 8.62 12.42
N SER A 34 10.22 8.07 11.66
CA SER A 34 10.18 6.63 11.35
C SER A 34 11.48 6.16 10.70
N LYS A 35 12.00 5.02 11.14
CA LYS A 35 13.27 4.42 10.71
C LYS A 35 13.12 3.01 10.16
N THR A 36 12.09 2.29 10.57
CA THR A 36 11.94 0.86 10.30
C THR A 36 10.67 0.56 9.53
N VAL A 37 10.77 -0.37 8.57
CA VAL A 37 9.64 -0.84 7.75
C VAL A 37 9.52 -2.36 7.84
N GLY A 38 8.38 -2.84 8.30
CA GLY A 38 8.01 -4.23 8.16
C GLY A 38 7.20 -4.48 6.89
N ILE A 39 7.48 -5.59 6.19
CA ILE A 39 6.82 -5.91 4.93
C ILE A 39 6.31 -7.33 4.95
N LEU A 40 5.02 -7.49 4.72
CA LEU A 40 4.37 -8.77 4.52
C LEU A 40 4.10 -8.96 3.03
N GLY A 41 4.80 -9.91 2.41
CA GLY A 41 4.82 -10.15 0.97
C GLY A 41 6.19 -9.88 0.35
N SER A 42 6.52 -10.56 -0.75
CA SER A 42 7.85 -10.50 -1.38
C SER A 42 7.80 -10.45 -2.91
N ARG A 43 6.65 -10.08 -3.49
CA ARG A 43 6.49 -9.99 -4.95
C ARG A 43 6.50 -8.53 -5.45
N GLY A 44 6.10 -8.31 -6.69
CA GLY A 44 6.16 -7.03 -7.39
C GLY A 44 5.55 -5.87 -6.60
N GLN A 45 4.36 -6.03 -6.03
CA GLN A 45 3.74 -4.99 -5.22
C GLN A 45 4.61 -4.63 -4.00
N ALA A 46 5.10 -5.61 -3.25
CA ALA A 46 5.95 -5.35 -2.10
C ALA A 46 7.23 -4.59 -2.46
N ARG A 47 7.83 -4.87 -3.66
CA ARG A 47 9.00 -4.13 -4.17
C ARG A 47 8.68 -2.67 -4.41
N GLY A 48 7.63 -2.41 -5.17
CA GLY A 48 7.19 -1.03 -5.45
C GLY A 48 6.83 -0.27 -4.17
N GLN A 49 6.12 -0.91 -3.23
CA GLN A 49 5.73 -0.31 -1.97
C GLN A 49 6.93 0.18 -1.15
N LEU A 50 7.93 -0.70 -0.95
CA LEU A 50 9.14 -0.32 -0.20
C LEU A 50 9.92 0.78 -0.92
N ALA A 51 10.10 0.68 -2.24
CA ALA A 51 10.80 1.69 -3.02
C ALA A 51 10.12 3.07 -2.94
N ALA A 52 8.81 3.11 -3.08
CA ALA A 52 8.05 4.36 -3.02
C ALA A 52 8.04 4.96 -1.60
N VAL A 53 7.91 4.15 -0.56
CA VAL A 53 7.99 4.61 0.84
C VAL A 53 9.40 5.14 1.14
N LYS A 54 10.46 4.45 0.74
CA LYS A 54 11.85 4.93 0.91
C LYS A 54 12.09 6.25 0.17
N ALA A 55 11.55 6.41 -1.03
CA ALA A 55 11.65 7.67 -1.79
C ALA A 55 10.91 8.83 -1.10
N ALA A 56 9.73 8.57 -0.52
CA ALA A 56 8.94 9.59 0.18
C ALA A 56 9.45 9.90 1.59
N MET A 57 10.13 8.95 2.23
CA MET A 57 10.69 9.03 3.57
C MET A 57 12.15 8.56 3.56
N PRO A 58 13.07 9.41 3.09
CA PRO A 58 14.47 9.03 2.89
C PRO A 58 15.23 8.65 4.17
N ASP A 59 14.69 9.02 5.33
CA ASP A 59 15.26 8.70 6.64
C ASP A 59 14.99 7.27 7.13
N ILE A 60 14.24 6.44 6.38
CA ILE A 60 14.10 5.02 6.66
C ILE A 60 15.47 4.34 6.53
N GLU A 61 15.88 3.59 7.55
CA GLU A 61 17.22 2.99 7.65
C GLU A 61 17.22 1.50 7.31
N GLU A 62 16.17 0.78 7.73
CA GLU A 62 16.12 -0.67 7.52
C GLU A 62 14.68 -1.18 7.29
N ALA A 63 14.60 -2.33 6.62
CA ALA A 63 13.35 -3.03 6.39
C ALA A 63 13.45 -4.52 6.73
N PHE A 64 12.34 -5.10 7.17
CA PHE A 64 12.21 -6.51 7.53
C PHE A 64 11.10 -7.14 6.69
N VAL A 65 11.43 -8.18 5.93
CA VAL A 65 10.47 -8.80 5.02
C VAL A 65 10.13 -10.22 5.43
N PHE A 66 8.85 -10.51 5.50
CA PHE A 66 8.32 -11.85 5.65
C PHE A 66 7.45 -12.26 4.46
N SER A 67 7.62 -13.46 4.02
CA SER A 67 6.66 -14.23 3.21
C SER A 67 6.86 -15.73 3.47
N PRO A 68 5.82 -16.57 3.30
CA PRO A 68 5.92 -17.99 3.62
C PRO A 68 7.03 -18.73 2.87
N ASN A 69 7.31 -18.33 1.63
CA ASN A 69 8.39 -18.91 0.84
C ASN A 69 9.73 -18.25 1.17
N GLU A 70 10.64 -19.02 1.75
CA GLU A 70 11.95 -18.56 2.22
C GLU A 70 12.83 -18.02 1.08
N ASP A 71 12.90 -18.72 -0.06
CA ASP A 71 13.72 -18.29 -1.20
C ASP A 71 13.22 -16.94 -1.76
N ASN A 72 11.89 -16.75 -1.78
CA ASN A 72 11.31 -15.50 -2.25
C ASN A 72 11.64 -14.34 -1.32
N ARG A 73 11.53 -14.51 0.01
CA ARG A 73 11.84 -13.44 0.96
C ARG A 73 13.34 -13.10 0.99
N LYS A 74 14.22 -14.13 0.88
CA LYS A 74 15.67 -13.93 0.80
C LYS A 74 16.08 -13.21 -0.49
N ARG A 75 15.51 -13.62 -1.63
CA ARG A 75 15.75 -12.97 -2.92
C ARG A 75 15.25 -11.51 -2.92
N TYR A 76 14.08 -11.28 -2.35
CA TYR A 76 13.54 -9.93 -2.15
C TYR A 76 14.52 -9.08 -1.33
N ALA A 77 14.92 -9.56 -0.15
CA ALA A 77 15.81 -8.82 0.74
C ALA A 77 17.13 -8.44 0.06
N GLY A 78 17.79 -9.40 -0.60
CA GLY A 78 19.05 -9.14 -1.30
C GLY A 78 18.92 -8.12 -2.43
N SER A 79 17.88 -8.26 -3.28
CA SER A 79 17.68 -7.34 -4.39
C SER A 79 17.26 -5.95 -3.93
N MET A 80 16.38 -5.83 -2.95
CA MET A 80 15.93 -4.52 -2.47
C MET A 80 17.01 -3.79 -1.67
N ALA A 81 17.86 -4.52 -0.93
CA ALA A 81 19.01 -3.93 -0.27
C ALA A 81 19.98 -3.28 -1.28
N GLN A 82 20.24 -3.96 -2.39
CA GLN A 82 21.08 -3.43 -3.46
C GLN A 82 20.44 -2.21 -4.15
N ILE A 83 19.17 -2.31 -4.53
CA ILE A 83 18.46 -1.24 -5.26
C ILE A 83 18.32 0.03 -4.41
N LEU A 84 17.98 -0.12 -3.12
CA LEU A 84 17.68 1.01 -2.25
C LEU A 84 18.88 1.53 -1.45
N GLY A 85 20.02 0.84 -1.51
CA GLY A 85 21.20 1.20 -0.73
C GLY A 85 20.95 1.20 0.78
N MET A 86 20.04 0.32 1.27
CA MET A 86 19.67 0.23 2.69
C MET A 86 19.63 -1.21 3.15
N LYS A 87 19.67 -1.43 4.47
CA LYS A 87 19.55 -2.78 5.03
C LYS A 87 18.13 -3.32 4.83
N VAL A 88 18.03 -4.50 4.21
CA VAL A 88 16.76 -5.26 4.10
C VAL A 88 17.02 -6.68 4.57
N THR A 89 16.28 -7.12 5.59
CA THR A 89 16.47 -8.40 6.25
C THR A 89 15.26 -9.31 6.00
N ALA A 90 15.52 -10.52 5.49
CA ALA A 90 14.50 -11.56 5.45
C ALA A 90 14.35 -12.16 6.85
N VAL A 91 13.13 -12.18 7.37
CA VAL A 91 12.81 -12.72 8.71
C VAL A 91 11.98 -13.99 8.60
N ASP A 92 11.97 -14.80 9.67
CA ASP A 92 11.37 -16.14 9.63
C ASP A 92 9.90 -16.17 10.02
N THR A 93 9.41 -15.09 10.66
CA THR A 93 8.01 -14.99 11.12
C THR A 93 7.39 -13.64 10.73
N ALA A 94 6.06 -13.64 10.56
CA ALA A 94 5.31 -12.40 10.38
C ALA A 94 5.46 -11.46 11.58
N ARG A 95 5.60 -12.01 12.80
CA ARG A 95 5.78 -11.24 14.02
C ARG A 95 7.05 -10.41 13.99
N GLU A 96 8.18 -10.98 13.54
CA GLU A 96 9.44 -10.25 13.39
C GLU A 96 9.38 -9.12 12.36
N ALA A 97 8.49 -9.24 11.37
CA ALA A 97 8.24 -8.19 10.38
C ALA A 97 7.23 -7.12 10.85
N VAL A 98 6.62 -7.26 12.04
CA VAL A 98 5.57 -6.35 12.52
C VAL A 98 5.93 -5.73 13.86
N GLU A 99 6.40 -6.55 14.82
CA GLU A 99 6.65 -6.09 16.18
C GLU A 99 7.82 -5.09 16.22
N GLY A 100 7.57 -3.92 16.80
CA GLY A 100 8.59 -2.86 16.90
C GLY A 100 8.80 -2.03 15.62
N MET A 101 8.07 -2.28 14.54
CA MET A 101 8.20 -1.51 13.30
C MET A 101 7.44 -0.19 13.39
N ASP A 102 8.05 0.86 12.84
CA ASP A 102 7.40 2.17 12.70
C ASP A 102 6.33 2.16 11.60
N ILE A 103 6.60 1.41 10.53
CA ILE A 103 5.71 1.28 9.37
C ILE A 103 5.53 -0.20 9.07
N VAL A 104 4.30 -0.64 8.81
CA VAL A 104 3.97 -2.00 8.38
C VAL A 104 3.22 -1.94 7.04
N LEU A 105 3.78 -2.58 6.02
CA LEU A 105 3.21 -2.67 4.69
C LEU A 105 2.71 -4.10 4.43
N THR A 106 1.44 -4.27 4.07
CA THR A 106 0.94 -5.56 3.60
C THR A 106 0.70 -5.51 2.10
N ALA A 107 1.35 -6.42 1.38
CA ALA A 107 1.30 -6.52 -0.07
C ALA A 107 1.30 -7.99 -0.51
N THR A 108 0.30 -8.73 -0.04
CA THR A 108 0.19 -10.18 -0.23
C THR A 108 -0.94 -10.56 -1.20
N ASN A 109 -1.08 -11.82 -1.47
CA ASN A 109 -2.26 -12.41 -2.09
C ASN A 109 -3.08 -13.25 -1.09
N SER A 110 -2.91 -13.01 0.20
CA SER A 110 -3.62 -13.73 1.24
C SER A 110 -5.12 -13.45 1.21
N ASN A 111 -5.92 -14.46 1.53
CA ASN A 111 -7.36 -14.31 1.76
C ASN A 111 -7.70 -14.06 3.23
N VAL A 112 -6.72 -14.25 4.11
CA VAL A 112 -6.88 -14.15 5.57
C VAL A 112 -5.86 -13.17 6.14
N PRO A 113 -6.07 -12.62 7.35
CA PRO A 113 -5.13 -11.74 8.03
C PRO A 113 -3.72 -12.34 8.08
N THR A 114 -2.73 -11.52 7.80
CA THR A 114 -1.33 -11.94 7.66
C THR A 114 -0.53 -11.76 8.93
N PHE A 115 -1.07 -11.03 9.90
CA PHE A 115 -0.48 -10.79 11.21
C PHE A 115 -1.57 -10.51 12.26
N ASP A 116 -1.19 -10.60 13.52
CA ASP A 116 -2.02 -10.24 14.66
C ASP A 116 -1.81 -8.76 15.00
N GLY A 117 -2.87 -7.97 14.96
CA GLY A 117 -2.84 -6.56 15.30
C GLY A 117 -2.36 -6.26 16.73
N ALA A 118 -2.38 -7.24 17.63
CA ALA A 118 -1.83 -7.11 18.98
C ALA A 118 -0.29 -6.87 18.98
N TRP A 119 0.43 -7.24 17.93
CA TRP A 119 1.88 -7.05 17.82
C TRP A 119 2.28 -5.61 17.46
N LEU A 120 1.34 -4.78 17.02
CA LEU A 120 1.61 -3.40 16.65
C LEU A 120 2.09 -2.59 17.87
N SER A 121 3.16 -1.85 17.69
CA SER A 121 3.66 -0.92 18.71
C SER A 121 2.87 0.40 18.68
N PRO A 122 2.78 1.13 19.82
CA PRO A 122 2.29 2.50 19.81
C PRO A 122 3.04 3.33 18.76
N GLY A 123 2.32 4.16 18.03
CA GLY A 123 2.88 5.01 16.98
C GLY A 123 3.08 4.32 15.63
N ALA A 124 2.80 3.04 15.48
CA ALA A 124 2.92 2.35 14.20
C ALA A 124 1.98 2.95 13.14
N HIS A 125 2.44 2.95 11.89
CA HIS A 125 1.63 3.23 10.72
C HIS A 125 1.46 1.96 9.89
N ILE A 126 0.24 1.61 9.54
CA ILE A 126 -0.06 0.42 8.74
C ILE A 126 -0.65 0.85 7.39
N CYS A 127 -0.11 0.32 6.30
CA CYS A 127 -0.72 0.44 4.99
C CYS A 127 -1.05 -0.93 4.41
N SER A 128 -2.32 -1.16 4.08
CA SER A 128 -2.81 -2.43 3.51
C SER A 128 -3.40 -2.21 2.12
N LEU A 129 -3.02 -3.11 1.17
CA LEU A 129 -3.46 -3.04 -0.21
C LEU A 129 -4.69 -3.89 -0.47
N VAL A 130 -4.63 -5.17 -0.13
CA VAL A 130 -5.56 -6.15 -0.66
C VAL A 130 -6.85 -6.19 0.15
N SER A 131 -7.96 -5.88 -0.53
CA SER A 131 -9.27 -6.34 -0.13
C SER A 131 -10.00 -6.88 -1.36
N SER A 132 -10.93 -7.82 -1.17
CA SER A 132 -11.82 -8.22 -2.25
C SER A 132 -13.02 -7.28 -2.28
N ASN A 133 -13.61 -7.12 -3.45
CA ASN A 133 -14.97 -6.64 -3.51
C ASN A 133 -15.91 -7.77 -3.05
N LYS A 134 -17.03 -7.38 -2.49
CA LYS A 134 -18.07 -8.30 -2.01
C LYS A 134 -18.65 -9.16 -3.14
N GLY A 135 -18.66 -8.64 -4.37
CA GLY A 135 -19.21 -9.33 -5.53
C GLY A 135 -18.52 -10.65 -5.86
N LEU A 136 -17.22 -10.79 -5.63
CA LEU A 136 -16.53 -12.08 -5.84
C LEU A 136 -16.98 -13.15 -4.83
N HIS A 137 -17.25 -12.76 -3.59
CA HIS A 137 -17.79 -13.65 -2.57
C HIS A 137 -19.25 -13.99 -2.86
N GLU A 138 -20.09 -13.00 -3.17
CA GLU A 138 -21.50 -13.18 -3.50
C GLU A 138 -21.70 -14.05 -4.77
N ALA A 139 -20.79 -13.95 -5.73
CA ALA A 139 -20.79 -14.79 -6.93
C ALA A 139 -20.18 -16.19 -6.71
N GLY A 140 -19.71 -16.51 -5.49
CA GLY A 140 -19.16 -17.82 -5.14
C GLY A 140 -17.76 -18.10 -5.68
N PHE A 141 -17.06 -17.09 -6.21
CA PHE A 141 -15.66 -17.27 -6.68
C PHE A 141 -14.66 -17.38 -5.53
N ILE A 142 -14.98 -16.84 -4.36
CA ILE A 142 -14.18 -16.95 -3.13
C ILE A 142 -15.11 -17.30 -1.97
N SER A 143 -14.63 -18.10 -1.02
CA SER A 143 -15.41 -18.55 0.15
C SER A 143 -15.61 -17.45 1.19
N GLU A 144 -14.66 -16.51 1.27
CA GLU A 144 -14.70 -15.40 2.21
C GLU A 144 -14.12 -14.14 1.55
N ALA A 145 -14.57 -12.98 2.02
CA ALA A 145 -14.02 -11.71 1.57
C ALA A 145 -12.56 -11.58 2.00
N ARG A 146 -11.68 -11.28 1.04
CA ARG A 146 -10.23 -11.19 1.26
C ARG A 146 -9.88 -9.98 2.11
N ARG A 147 -9.03 -10.20 3.11
CA ARG A 147 -8.48 -9.12 3.96
C ARG A 147 -7.10 -9.51 4.46
N GLU A 148 -6.16 -8.58 4.42
CA GLU A 148 -4.78 -8.80 4.88
C GLU A 148 -4.58 -8.52 6.36
N ILE A 149 -5.53 -7.82 6.99
CA ILE A 149 -5.48 -7.40 8.39
C ILE A 149 -6.67 -7.95 9.18
N ASP A 150 -6.49 -8.10 10.47
CA ASP A 150 -7.51 -8.54 11.41
C ASP A 150 -8.33 -7.37 12.00
N ASN A 151 -9.36 -7.70 12.76
CA ASN A 151 -10.19 -6.72 13.44
C ASN A 151 -9.43 -5.99 14.55
N THR A 152 -8.47 -6.66 15.18
CA THR A 152 -7.64 -6.08 16.25
C THR A 152 -6.83 -4.90 15.73
N THR A 153 -6.26 -5.00 14.52
CA THR A 153 -5.58 -3.89 13.85
C THR A 153 -6.48 -2.65 13.72
N LEU A 154 -7.72 -2.84 13.24
CA LEU A 154 -8.67 -1.75 13.05
C LEU A 154 -9.19 -1.16 14.35
N GLN A 155 -9.44 -2.01 15.38
CA GLN A 155 -9.84 -1.55 16.71
C GLN A 155 -8.77 -0.68 17.35
N ARG A 156 -7.50 -1.09 17.22
CA ARG A 156 -6.34 -0.37 17.77
C ARG A 156 -5.95 0.88 16.99
N ALA A 157 -6.36 0.99 15.72
CA ALA A 157 -6.09 2.19 14.93
C ALA A 157 -6.89 3.38 15.48
N ASP A 158 -6.19 4.45 15.87
CA ASP A 158 -6.78 5.71 16.31
C ASP A 158 -7.30 6.53 15.11
N VAL A 159 -6.59 6.42 13.98
CA VAL A 159 -6.91 7.11 12.72
C VAL A 159 -6.95 6.07 11.61
N VAL A 160 -8.09 5.95 10.96
CA VAL A 160 -8.32 5.08 9.80
C VAL A 160 -8.50 5.96 8.57
N VAL A 161 -7.74 5.69 7.52
CA VAL A 161 -7.79 6.47 6.28
C VAL A 161 -8.03 5.55 5.10
N CYS A 162 -8.85 5.97 4.15
CA CYS A 162 -9.01 5.35 2.84
C CYS A 162 -8.80 6.39 1.74
N ASN A 163 -8.69 5.94 0.50
CA ASN A 163 -8.55 6.87 -0.63
C ASN A 163 -9.79 7.76 -0.78
N SER A 164 -10.98 7.16 -0.66
CA SER A 164 -12.28 7.82 -0.68
C SER A 164 -13.29 7.00 0.12
N ILE A 165 -13.93 7.63 1.09
CA ILE A 165 -15.00 7.02 1.90
C ILE A 165 -16.20 6.67 1.01
N GLU A 166 -16.53 7.55 0.08
CA GLU A 166 -17.65 7.33 -0.85
C GLU A 166 -17.39 6.06 -1.70
N GLN A 167 -16.18 5.95 -2.25
CA GLN A 167 -15.80 4.78 -3.04
C GLN A 167 -15.77 3.50 -2.19
N ASP A 168 -15.24 3.58 -0.97
CA ASP A 168 -15.17 2.43 -0.06
C ASP A 168 -16.58 1.89 0.30
N LYS A 169 -17.53 2.81 0.51
CA LYS A 169 -18.95 2.48 0.73
C LYS A 169 -19.63 1.90 -0.53
N LEU A 170 -19.31 2.43 -1.70
CA LEU A 170 -19.84 1.94 -2.96
C LEU A 170 -19.34 0.53 -3.29
N ASP A 171 -18.04 0.30 -3.11
CA ASP A 171 -17.39 -0.99 -3.37
C ASP A 171 -17.66 -2.02 -2.27
N ARG A 172 -18.15 -1.58 -1.11
CA ARG A 172 -18.36 -2.42 0.08
C ARG A 172 -17.14 -3.25 0.40
N THR A 173 -16.00 -2.58 0.59
CA THR A 173 -14.74 -3.28 0.83
C THR A 173 -14.78 -4.07 2.15
N ALA A 174 -14.11 -5.21 2.18
CA ALA A 174 -14.15 -6.08 3.36
C ALA A 174 -13.42 -5.49 4.58
N ILE A 175 -12.57 -4.49 4.40
CA ILE A 175 -11.74 -3.94 5.49
C ILE A 175 -12.45 -2.77 6.17
N VAL A 176 -12.55 -1.60 5.52
CA VAL A 176 -13.09 -0.42 6.21
C VAL A 176 -14.60 -0.46 6.27
N TRP A 177 -15.28 -0.62 5.11
CA TRP A 177 -16.74 -0.71 5.09
C TRP A 177 -17.25 -1.90 5.92
N GLY A 178 -16.67 -3.09 5.72
CA GLY A 178 -17.08 -4.29 6.47
C GLY A 178 -16.91 -4.13 7.97
N ALA A 179 -15.78 -3.59 8.42
CA ALA A 179 -15.55 -3.36 9.85
C ALA A 179 -16.50 -2.31 10.45
N ALA A 180 -16.89 -1.28 9.68
CA ALA A 180 -17.84 -0.28 10.13
C ALA A 180 -19.27 -0.87 10.24
N GLU A 181 -19.72 -1.66 9.27
CA GLU A 181 -21.02 -2.34 9.29
C GLU A 181 -21.12 -3.37 10.43
N GLU A 182 -20.03 -4.03 10.76
CA GLU A 182 -19.93 -4.97 11.87
C GLU A 182 -19.77 -4.26 13.24
N GLY A 183 -19.69 -2.94 13.27
CA GLY A 183 -19.50 -2.16 14.51
C GLY A 183 -18.11 -2.30 15.14
N ILE A 184 -17.12 -2.81 14.40
CA ILE A 184 -15.73 -2.94 14.84
C ILE A 184 -15.06 -1.57 14.94
N ILE A 185 -15.37 -0.69 13.99
CA ILE A 185 -14.94 0.71 13.97
C ILE A 185 -16.13 1.64 13.76
N SER A 186 -16.03 2.87 14.27
CA SER A 186 -16.98 3.95 13.92
C SER A 186 -16.49 4.71 12.69
N TRP A 187 -17.42 5.16 11.85
CA TRP A 187 -17.13 6.07 10.74
C TRP A 187 -16.51 7.40 11.20
N ASP A 188 -16.68 7.79 12.46
CA ASP A 188 -16.12 9.04 13.02
C ASP A 188 -14.60 9.05 13.05
N LYS A 189 -13.95 7.88 13.03
CA LYS A 189 -12.49 7.78 12.94
C LYS A 189 -11.96 7.46 11.54
N VAL A 190 -12.84 7.44 10.54
CA VAL A 190 -12.49 7.16 9.13
C VAL A 190 -12.45 8.45 8.34
N PHE A 191 -11.35 8.68 7.65
CA PHE A 191 -11.09 9.91 6.90
C PHE A 191 -10.67 9.61 5.47
N ASP A 192 -10.96 10.54 4.55
CA ASP A 192 -10.41 10.52 3.20
C ASP A 192 -8.93 10.96 3.21
N LEU A 193 -8.11 10.36 2.37
CA LEU A 193 -6.72 10.80 2.19
C LEU A 193 -6.62 12.30 1.86
N ALA A 194 -7.58 12.84 1.10
CA ALA A 194 -7.64 14.26 0.80
C ALA A 194 -7.84 15.14 2.04
N GLN A 195 -8.62 14.71 3.04
CA GLN A 195 -8.75 15.43 4.32
C GLN A 195 -7.42 15.45 5.07
N VAL A 196 -6.70 14.33 5.08
CA VAL A 196 -5.37 14.24 5.71
C VAL A 196 -4.38 15.19 5.03
N MET A 197 -4.36 15.22 3.70
CA MET A 197 -3.46 16.10 2.93
C MET A 197 -3.77 17.60 3.11
N ARG A 198 -5.01 17.96 3.39
CA ARG A 198 -5.38 19.34 3.74
C ARG A 198 -5.09 19.70 5.20
N GLY A 199 -4.77 18.73 6.04
CA GLY A 199 -4.57 18.95 7.47
C GLY A 199 -5.86 18.95 8.29
N ASP A 200 -6.99 18.51 7.71
CA ASP A 200 -8.28 18.43 8.38
C ASP A 200 -8.36 17.20 9.30
N ALA A 201 -7.50 16.22 9.08
CA ALA A 201 -7.42 14.96 9.82
C ALA A 201 -5.98 14.42 9.79
N GLY A 202 -5.72 13.34 10.51
CA GLY A 202 -4.44 12.63 10.49
C GLY A 202 -3.89 12.37 11.89
N ARG A 203 -2.61 12.04 11.96
CA ARG A 203 -1.89 11.83 13.21
C ARG A 203 -1.74 13.16 13.97
N THR A 204 -2.10 13.16 15.24
CA THR A 204 -1.94 14.31 16.16
C THR A 204 -1.02 14.00 17.34
N ASP A 205 -0.69 12.72 17.57
CA ASP A 205 0.19 12.25 18.63
C ASP A 205 1.06 11.09 18.14
N ASP A 206 2.32 11.03 18.57
CA ASP A 206 3.29 10.02 18.12
C ASP A 206 2.97 8.60 18.61
N ASN A 207 2.12 8.42 19.61
CA ASN A 207 1.68 7.10 20.06
C ASN A 207 0.45 6.56 19.31
N GLN A 208 -0.24 7.41 18.55
CA GLN A 208 -1.40 6.96 17.76
C GLN A 208 -0.98 5.91 16.73
N ILE A 209 -1.77 4.84 16.63
CA ILE A 209 -1.68 3.89 15.55
C ILE A 209 -2.53 4.41 14.39
N THR A 210 -1.92 4.55 13.21
CA THR A 210 -2.62 5.01 12.00
C THR A 210 -2.71 3.89 10.99
N PHE A 211 -3.87 3.74 10.38
CA PHE A 211 -4.13 2.75 9.35
C PHE A 211 -4.56 3.40 8.04
N PHE A 212 -3.92 3.04 6.95
CA PHE A 212 -4.30 3.47 5.60
C PHE A 212 -4.73 2.27 4.76
N LYS A 213 -6.02 2.22 4.42
CA LYS A 213 -6.53 1.31 3.41
C LYS A 213 -6.37 1.92 2.04
N GLN A 214 -5.40 1.42 1.33
CA GLN A 214 -5.12 1.86 -0.01
C GLN A 214 -5.91 1.01 -1.03
N ASN A 215 -6.76 1.66 -1.82
CA ASN A 215 -7.61 0.99 -2.80
C ASN A 215 -7.08 1.13 -4.24
N ALA A 216 -5.78 1.33 -4.45
CA ALA A 216 -5.19 1.83 -5.69
C ALA A 216 -5.91 3.11 -6.20
N PHE A 217 -5.24 3.99 -6.87
CA PHE A 217 -5.89 5.19 -7.45
C PHE A 217 -6.63 4.81 -8.73
N TRP A 218 -7.77 4.16 -8.62
CA TRP A 218 -8.59 3.79 -9.77
C TRP A 218 -8.86 5.02 -10.65
N GLY A 219 -8.23 5.03 -11.82
CA GLY A 219 -8.42 6.04 -12.85
C GLY A 219 -7.64 7.34 -12.64
N VAL A 220 -7.77 8.04 -11.53
CA VAL A 220 -7.12 9.36 -11.32
C VAL A 220 -5.60 9.23 -11.23
N GLY A 221 -5.10 8.29 -10.45
CA GLY A 221 -3.66 8.04 -10.33
C GLY A 221 -3.05 7.56 -11.64
N ASP A 222 -3.76 6.70 -12.36
CA ASP A 222 -3.34 6.19 -13.66
C ASP A 222 -3.25 7.31 -14.70
N GLN A 223 -4.20 8.25 -14.70
CA GLN A 223 -4.16 9.41 -15.59
C GLN A 223 -2.97 10.33 -15.29
N VAL A 224 -2.73 10.64 -14.02
CA VAL A 224 -1.60 11.51 -13.62
C VAL A 224 -0.27 10.86 -13.99
N ILE A 225 -0.07 9.58 -13.68
CA ILE A 225 1.17 8.88 -13.99
C ILE A 225 1.32 8.65 -15.48
N GLY A 226 0.25 8.27 -16.18
CA GLY A 226 0.23 8.11 -17.64
C GLY A 226 0.63 9.41 -18.34
N ARG A 227 0.11 10.55 -17.89
CA ARG A 227 0.49 11.86 -18.41
C ARG A 227 1.97 12.19 -18.18
N LEU A 228 2.46 11.96 -16.95
CA LEU A 228 3.89 12.18 -16.63
C LEU A 228 4.83 11.31 -17.49
N LEU A 229 4.47 10.04 -17.67
CA LEU A 229 5.23 9.12 -18.52
C LEU A 229 5.21 9.57 -19.99
N TYR A 230 4.05 9.97 -20.49
CA TYR A 230 3.89 10.50 -21.84
C TYR A 230 4.75 11.77 -22.06
N GLU A 231 4.69 12.72 -21.15
CA GLU A 231 5.47 13.96 -21.23
C GLU A 231 6.99 13.67 -21.20
N LYS A 232 7.44 12.76 -20.32
CA LYS A 232 8.85 12.33 -20.26
C LYS A 232 9.28 11.59 -21.53
N ALA A 233 8.48 10.66 -22.03
CA ALA A 233 8.78 9.92 -23.25
C ALA A 233 8.91 10.86 -24.45
N ARG A 234 7.98 11.81 -24.61
CA ARG A 234 8.08 12.83 -25.68
C ARG A 234 9.33 13.69 -25.56
N ALA A 235 9.66 14.15 -24.35
CA ALA A 235 10.86 14.96 -24.12
C ALA A 235 12.17 14.21 -24.45
N GLN A 236 12.18 12.90 -24.33
CA GLN A 236 13.33 12.02 -24.61
C GLN A 236 13.30 11.41 -26.01
N GLY A 237 12.26 11.67 -26.82
CA GLY A 237 12.11 11.07 -28.14
C GLY A 237 11.85 9.55 -28.10
N ILE A 238 11.27 9.05 -27.00
CA ILE A 238 10.95 7.64 -26.82
C ILE A 238 9.51 7.38 -27.28
N GLY A 239 9.32 6.30 -28.04
CA GLY A 239 8.01 5.88 -28.55
C GLY A 239 7.80 6.21 -30.02
N ILE A 240 6.63 5.84 -30.51
CA ILE A 240 6.18 6.10 -31.88
C ILE A 240 4.88 6.88 -31.78
N GLU A 241 4.81 8.01 -32.46
CA GLU A 241 3.56 8.78 -32.59
C GLU A 241 2.71 8.13 -33.69
N LEU A 242 1.52 7.66 -33.34
CA LEU A 242 0.59 7.07 -34.27
C LEU A 242 -0.41 8.14 -34.70
N ASP A 243 -0.62 8.26 -36.02
CA ASP A 243 -1.66 9.13 -36.57
C ASP A 243 -3.01 8.38 -36.52
N VAL A 244 -3.58 8.34 -35.33
CA VAL A 244 -4.89 7.73 -35.08
C VAL A 244 -5.81 8.74 -34.38
N ASP A 245 -7.03 8.87 -34.90
CA ASP A 245 -8.08 9.57 -34.17
C ASP A 245 -8.67 8.62 -33.12
N PRO A 246 -8.45 8.85 -31.81
CA PRO A 246 -8.97 7.96 -30.77
C PRO A 246 -10.52 7.96 -30.70
N PHE A 247 -11.19 8.84 -31.43
CA PHE A 247 -12.65 8.96 -31.51
C PHE A 247 -13.24 8.50 -32.85
N GLU A 248 -12.43 8.13 -33.83
CA GLU A 248 -12.93 7.45 -35.03
C GLU A 248 -13.42 6.05 -34.64
N SER A 249 -14.72 5.91 -34.50
CA SER A 249 -15.34 4.59 -34.37
C SER A 249 -15.11 3.82 -35.69
N THR A 250 -14.37 2.72 -35.62
CA THR A 250 -14.38 1.74 -36.70
C THR A 250 -15.79 1.21 -36.81
N THR A 251 -16.58 1.80 -37.73
CA THR A 251 -17.88 1.29 -38.15
C THR A 251 -17.72 -0.06 -38.89
#